data_bb91165c5065ed4d045ec267d1959a75
#
_entry.id   bb91165c5065ed4d045ec267d1959a75
#
_cell.length_a   1.000
_cell.length_b   1.000
_cell.length_c   1.000
_cell.angle_alpha   90.00
_cell.angle_beta   90.00
_cell.angle_gamma   90.00
#
_symmetry.space_group_name_H-M   'P 1'
#
loop_
_entity.id
_entity.type
_entity.pdbx_description
1 polymer ?
#
loop_
_entity_poly.entity_id
_entity_poly.type
_entity_poly.pdbx_seq_one_letter_code
_entity_poly.pdbx_strand_id
1 'polypeptide(L)'
;LDPSVTIQRITRTDARVIACGHTHVAEVRDFGRRLICNPGSCGFAFDGDAGAAWALITVDGDEVGAELQRAAYDPLPTADEVGARGLPGDVYRAATIRTGRLVR
;
A
#
# COMPACT_ATOMS: atom_id res chain seq x y z
N LEU A 1 2.16 13.27 -0.51
CA LEU A 1 2.92 14.44 -0.07
C LEU A 1 3.56 15.16 -1.24
N ASP A 2 3.70 16.46 -1.12
CA ASP A 2 4.45 17.28 -2.06
C ASP A 2 5.89 16.77 -2.19
N PRO A 3 6.47 16.69 -3.40
CA PRO A 3 7.83 16.19 -3.59
C PRO A 3 8.88 16.94 -2.75
N SER A 4 8.76 18.24 -2.59
CA SER A 4 9.72 19.03 -1.80
C SER A 4 9.68 18.66 -0.32
N VAL A 5 8.50 18.43 0.22
CA VAL A 5 8.34 17.98 1.62
C VAL A 5 8.90 16.57 1.80
N THR A 6 8.64 15.70 0.83
CA THR A 6 9.15 14.33 0.86
C THR A 6 10.67 14.33 0.85
N ILE A 7 11.30 15.10 -0.04
CA ILE A 7 12.76 15.21 -0.12
C ILE A 7 13.34 15.69 1.21
N GLN A 8 12.75 16.71 1.84
CA GLN A 8 13.20 17.18 3.15
C GLN A 8 13.20 16.08 4.20
N ARG A 9 12.16 15.25 4.20
CA ARG A 9 12.03 14.17 5.18
C ARG A 9 13.01 13.04 4.94
N ILE A 10 13.22 12.63 3.71
CA ILE A 10 14.10 11.51 3.38
C ILE A 10 15.58 11.87 3.51
N THR A 11 15.96 13.16 3.47
CA THR A 11 17.35 13.56 3.70
C THR A 11 17.83 13.32 5.13
N ARG A 12 16.93 12.97 6.04
CA ARG A 12 17.29 12.60 7.42
C ARG A 12 17.86 11.20 7.53
N THR A 13 17.87 10.44 6.47
CA THR A 13 18.44 9.10 6.44
C THR A 13 19.34 8.93 5.22
N ASP A 14 20.34 8.05 5.34
CA ASP A 14 21.21 7.68 4.22
C ASP A 14 20.65 6.46 3.44
N ALA A 15 19.51 5.93 3.83
CA ALA A 15 18.90 4.79 3.18
C ALA A 15 18.56 5.12 1.72
N ARG A 16 18.88 4.20 0.83
CA ARG A 16 18.57 4.32 -0.61
C ARG A 16 17.17 3.84 -0.93
N VAL A 17 16.64 2.93 -0.14
CA VAL A 17 15.27 2.42 -0.26
C VAL A 17 14.54 2.67 1.05
N ILE A 18 13.40 3.32 0.95
CA ILE A 18 12.54 3.60 2.09
C ILE A 18 11.20 2.93 1.83
N ALA A 19 10.91 1.91 2.61
CA ALA A 19 9.63 1.22 2.57
C ALA A 19 8.69 1.85 3.60
N CYS A 20 7.46 2.12 3.20
CA CYS A 20 6.46 2.73 4.07
C CYS A 20 5.09 2.15 3.79
N GLY A 21 4.12 2.57 4.56
CA GLY A 21 2.73 2.12 4.45
C GLY A 21 1.77 3.19 4.94
N HIS A 22 0.71 2.76 5.59
CA HIS A 22 -0.31 3.59 6.23
C HIS A 22 -1.41 4.11 5.30
N THR A 23 -1.06 4.59 4.11
CA THR A 23 -2.05 5.21 3.20
C THR A 23 -2.99 4.21 2.55
N HIS A 24 -2.62 2.94 2.48
CA HIS A 24 -3.34 1.87 1.77
C HIS A 24 -3.46 2.13 0.26
N VAL A 25 -2.55 2.92 -0.28
CA VAL A 25 -2.44 3.21 -1.71
C VAL A 25 -1.03 2.86 -2.17
N ALA A 26 -0.94 1.97 -3.15
CA ALA A 26 0.35 1.53 -3.68
C ALA A 26 1.02 2.65 -4.47
N GLU A 27 2.28 2.94 -4.18
CA GLU A 27 3.01 4.02 -4.83
C GLU A 27 4.51 3.77 -4.79
N VAL A 28 5.20 4.02 -5.90
CA VAL A 28 6.65 4.09 -5.96
C VAL A 28 7.05 5.50 -6.38
N ARG A 29 7.95 6.10 -5.61
CA ARG A 29 8.50 7.44 -5.93
C ARG A 29 10.01 7.32 -6.04
N ASP A 30 10.53 7.63 -7.22
CA ASP A 30 11.95 7.56 -7.52
C ASP A 30 12.54 8.97 -7.53
N PHE A 31 13.49 9.23 -6.62
CA PHE A 31 14.21 10.50 -6.54
C PHE A 31 15.65 10.36 -7.03
N GLY A 32 15.93 9.39 -7.90
CA GLY A 32 17.24 9.13 -8.45
C GLY A 32 18.09 8.24 -7.55
N ARG A 33 18.72 8.82 -6.53
CA ARG A 33 19.56 8.06 -5.60
C ARG A 33 18.76 7.38 -4.48
N ARG A 34 17.50 7.76 -4.31
CA ARG A 34 16.63 7.23 -3.26
C ARG A 34 15.28 6.87 -3.85
N LEU A 35 14.73 5.80 -3.34
CA LEU A 35 13.46 5.26 -3.80
C LEU A 35 12.56 5.04 -2.60
N ILE A 36 11.33 5.54 -2.70
CA ILE A 36 10.29 5.31 -1.71
C ILE A 36 9.28 4.34 -2.29
N CYS A 37 9.01 3.27 -1.56
CA CYS A 37 8.02 2.27 -1.95
C CYS A 37 6.98 2.10 -0.86
N ASN A 38 5.73 2.35 -1.23
CA ASN A 38 4.57 1.97 -0.44
C ASN A 38 3.87 0.85 -1.20
N PRO A 39 3.91 -0.40 -0.71
CA PRO A 39 3.31 -1.51 -1.45
C PRO A 39 1.78 -1.50 -1.44
N GLY A 40 1.16 -0.62 -0.68
CA GLY A 40 -0.28 -0.59 -0.51
C GLY A 40 -0.75 -1.54 0.58
N SER A 41 -1.94 -2.08 0.43
CA SER A 41 -2.53 -3.01 1.40
C SER A 41 -2.84 -4.35 0.74
N CYS A 42 -2.52 -5.43 1.43
CA CYS A 42 -2.82 -6.77 0.93
C CYS A 42 -4.24 -7.24 1.23
N GLY A 43 -5.09 -6.41 1.79
CA GLY A 43 -6.47 -6.80 2.07
C GLY A 43 -7.41 -5.64 2.38
N PHE A 44 -6.89 -4.42 2.44
CA PHE A 44 -7.69 -3.24 2.80
C PHE A 44 -7.25 -2.03 1.98
N ALA A 45 -7.22 -2.20 0.66
CA ALA A 45 -6.76 -1.17 -0.26
C ALA A 45 -7.78 -0.04 -0.43
N PHE A 46 -7.26 1.15 -0.72
CA PHE A 46 -8.08 2.34 -0.97
C PHE A 46 -7.92 2.88 -2.39
N ASP A 47 -7.21 2.17 -3.26
CA ASP A 47 -6.88 2.62 -4.62
C ASP A 47 -7.82 2.08 -5.70
N GLY A 48 -8.91 1.46 -5.31
CA GLY A 48 -9.94 0.97 -6.24
C GLY A 48 -9.73 -0.45 -6.71
N ASP A 49 -8.72 -1.15 -6.21
CA ASP A 49 -8.41 -2.54 -6.55
C ASP A 49 -8.44 -3.38 -5.27
N ALA A 50 -9.35 -4.36 -5.19
CA ALA A 50 -9.49 -5.23 -4.04
C ALA A 50 -8.41 -6.33 -3.97
N GLY A 51 -7.59 -6.49 -5.00
CA GLY A 51 -6.49 -7.46 -5.00
C GLY A 51 -5.46 -7.16 -3.92
N ALA A 52 -4.72 -8.18 -3.51
CA ALA A 52 -3.68 -8.05 -2.51
C ALA A 52 -2.46 -7.33 -3.10
N ALA A 53 -2.20 -6.13 -2.61
CA ALA A 53 -1.07 -5.34 -3.08
C ALA A 53 0.22 -5.77 -2.38
N TRP A 54 1.30 -5.87 -3.14
CA TRP A 54 2.63 -6.14 -2.63
C TRP A 54 3.67 -5.55 -3.58
N ALA A 55 4.91 -5.54 -3.18
CA ALA A 55 5.98 -5.01 -4.01
C ALA A 55 7.20 -5.90 -3.95
N LEU A 56 7.90 -5.99 -5.09
CA LEU A 56 9.20 -6.62 -5.18
C LEU A 56 10.27 -5.53 -5.21
N ILE A 57 11.12 -5.51 -4.19
CA ILE A 57 12.23 -4.57 -4.12
C ILE A 57 13.50 -5.32 -4.50
N THR A 58 14.22 -4.81 -5.46
CA THR A 58 15.47 -5.38 -5.94
C THR A 58 16.62 -4.44 -5.58
N VAL A 59 17.67 -5.01 -4.98
CA VAL A 59 18.90 -4.31 -4.67
C VAL A 59 20.05 -5.08 -5.33
N ASP A 60 20.75 -4.43 -6.24
CA ASP A 60 21.88 -5.02 -6.95
C ASP A 60 23.02 -4.00 -6.96
N GLY A 61 23.96 -4.16 -6.01
CA GLY A 61 25.02 -3.19 -5.82
C GLY A 61 24.45 -1.81 -5.51
N ASP A 62 24.72 -0.84 -6.38
CA ASP A 62 24.22 0.53 -6.24
C ASP A 62 22.86 0.74 -6.90
N GLU A 63 22.35 -0.26 -7.60
CA GLU A 63 21.05 -0.17 -8.25
C GLU A 63 19.94 -0.67 -7.33
N VAL A 64 18.88 0.09 -7.25
CA VAL A 64 17.67 -0.27 -6.49
C VAL A 64 16.46 -0.09 -7.39
N GLY A 65 15.47 -0.97 -7.22
CA GLY A 65 14.23 -0.89 -7.95
C GLY A 65 13.08 -1.40 -7.11
N ALA A 66 11.89 -0.99 -7.44
CA ALA A 66 10.67 -1.50 -6.83
C ALA A 66 9.62 -1.70 -7.92
N GLU A 67 8.92 -2.82 -7.84
CA GLU A 67 7.86 -3.18 -8.76
C GLU A 67 6.60 -3.48 -7.96
N LEU A 68 5.55 -2.71 -8.23
CA LEU A 68 4.25 -2.91 -7.59
C LEU A 68 3.54 -4.09 -8.25
N GLN A 69 3.00 -4.96 -7.42
CA GLN A 69 2.32 -6.19 -7.84
C GLN A 69 0.94 -6.28 -7.20
N ARG A 70 0.09 -7.06 -7.81
CA ARG A 70 -1.27 -7.30 -7.32
C ARG A 70 -1.57 -8.78 -7.44
N ALA A 71 -1.88 -9.44 -6.34
CA ALA A 71 -2.35 -10.82 -6.35
C ALA A 71 -3.88 -10.84 -6.35
N ALA A 72 -4.46 -11.47 -7.34
CA ALA A 72 -5.91 -11.65 -7.37
C ALA A 72 -6.32 -12.70 -6.33
N TYR A 73 -7.34 -12.39 -5.56
CA TYR A 73 -7.95 -13.32 -4.61
C TYR A 73 -9.43 -12.97 -4.46
N ASP A 74 -10.20 -13.88 -3.90
CA ASP A 74 -11.63 -13.62 -3.62
C ASP A 74 -11.75 -12.94 -2.25
N PRO A 75 -12.13 -11.64 -2.20
CA PRO A 75 -12.25 -10.94 -0.93
C PRO A 75 -13.54 -11.25 -0.17
N LEU A 76 -14.50 -11.93 -0.79
CA LEU A 76 -15.84 -12.11 -0.21
C LEU A 76 -15.84 -12.88 1.11
N PRO A 77 -15.11 -14.00 1.27
CA PRO A 77 -15.11 -14.71 2.55
C PRO A 77 -14.61 -13.84 3.71
N THR A 78 -13.54 -13.08 3.50
CA THR A 78 -13.01 -12.17 4.54
C THR A 78 -13.96 -11.02 4.81
N ALA A 79 -14.53 -10.41 3.77
CA ALA A 79 -15.48 -9.33 3.91
C ALA A 79 -16.74 -9.79 4.67
N ASP A 80 -17.25 -10.97 4.37
CA ASP A 80 -18.40 -11.53 5.06
C ASP A 80 -18.10 -11.80 6.53
N GLU A 81 -16.93 -12.33 6.83
CA GLU A 81 -16.47 -12.58 8.21
C GLU A 81 -16.38 -11.26 8.99
N VAL A 82 -15.79 -10.23 8.41
CA VAL A 82 -15.68 -8.91 9.06
C VAL A 82 -17.05 -8.31 9.27
N GLY A 83 -17.94 -8.36 8.27
CA GLY A 83 -19.29 -7.82 8.39
C GLY A 83 -20.16 -8.52 9.41
N ALA A 84 -19.85 -9.77 9.75
CA ALA A 84 -20.62 -10.58 10.70
C ALA A 84 -20.16 -10.41 12.15
N ARG A 85 -19.07 -9.68 12.40
CA ARG A 85 -18.52 -9.55 13.77
C ARG A 85 -19.36 -8.71 14.72
N GLY A 86 -20.22 -7.82 14.21
CA GLY A 86 -21.06 -6.97 15.02
C GLY A 86 -20.36 -5.83 15.74
N LEU A 87 -19.15 -5.45 15.25
CA LEU A 87 -18.38 -4.35 15.81
C LEU A 87 -18.74 -3.03 15.09
N PRO A 88 -18.55 -1.88 15.75
CA PRO A 88 -18.80 -0.60 15.10
C PRO A 88 -17.97 -0.44 13.81
N GLY A 89 -18.65 -0.11 12.72
CA GLY A 89 -17.98 0.12 11.43
C GLY A 89 -17.75 -1.13 10.58
N ASP A 90 -18.16 -2.31 11.04
CA ASP A 90 -17.94 -3.57 10.30
C ASP A 90 -18.51 -3.56 8.89
N VAL A 91 -19.71 -2.97 8.71
CA VAL A 91 -20.35 -2.88 7.39
C VAL A 91 -19.47 -2.06 6.42
N TYR A 92 -18.88 -0.97 6.91
CA TYR A 92 -18.01 -0.12 6.11
C TYR A 92 -16.69 -0.81 5.79
N ARG A 93 -16.09 -1.50 6.78
CA ARG A 93 -14.86 -2.26 6.57
C ARG A 93 -15.07 -3.39 5.58
N ALA A 94 -16.16 -4.14 5.70
CA ALA A 94 -16.50 -5.19 4.75
C ALA A 94 -16.64 -4.64 3.31
N ALA A 95 -17.29 -3.49 3.15
CA ALA A 95 -17.44 -2.85 1.86
C ALA A 95 -16.08 -2.40 1.28
N THR A 96 -15.18 -1.89 2.12
CA THR A 96 -13.82 -1.52 1.70
C THR A 96 -13.04 -2.76 1.23
N ILE A 97 -13.12 -3.87 1.95
CA ILE A 97 -12.45 -5.11 1.58
C ILE A 97 -12.95 -5.61 0.22
N ARG A 98 -14.27 -5.58 -0.01
CA ARG A 98 -14.87 -6.04 -1.28
C ARG A 98 -14.47 -5.18 -2.47
N THR A 99 -14.35 -3.88 -2.28
CA THR A 99 -14.27 -2.92 -3.39
C THR A 99 -12.87 -2.36 -3.63
N GLY A 100 -11.98 -2.41 -2.62
CA GLY A 100 -10.72 -1.71 -2.67
C GLY A 100 -10.86 -0.19 -2.57
N ARG A 101 -12.03 0.30 -2.13
CA ARG A 101 -12.31 1.73 -1.95
C ARG A 101 -12.66 1.98 -0.49
N LEU A 102 -12.16 3.09 0.05
CA LEU A 102 -12.50 3.47 1.41
C LEU A 102 -13.99 3.82 1.49
N VAL A 103 -14.73 3.06 2.28
CA VAL A 103 -16.15 3.27 2.54
C VAL A 103 -16.31 3.66 4.01
N ARG A 104 -17.07 4.72 4.25
CA ARG A 104 -17.34 5.26 5.59
C ARG A 104 -18.82 5.47 5.82
#